data_8a4db36257baf98fad60334178a32ac4
#
_entry.id   8a4db36257baf98fad60334178a32ac4
#
_cell.length_a   1.000
_cell.length_b   1.000
_cell.length_c   1.000
_cell.angle_alpha   90.00
_cell.angle_beta   90.00
_cell.angle_gamma   90.00
#
_symmetry.space_group_name_H-M   'P 1'
#
loop_
_entity.id
_entity.type
_entity.pdbx_description
1 polymer ?
#
loop_
_entity_poly.entity_id
_entity_poly.type
_entity_poly.pdbx_seq_one_letter_code
_entity_poly.pdbx_strand_id
1 'polypeptide(L)'
;MNQAKYKEKDGDNMNYLKDPMGIEKRSFEIIGDEMGSHSFTEEELLIVKRTIHTTADFEYKDLVEISKTAIETAKNIFSKGAKIYTDTNMALNGINKMALAKTNSNVICYVNEEVVHKEAKEKSITRSMAAVEKACNDNVDIFVFGNAPTALFRLKELIKEGRANPKLIIAVPVGFVGAAESKENMEELNIPYIRVKGRKGGSTVAASIVNALLYMVASR
;
A
#
# COMPACT_ATOMS: atom_id res chain seq x y z
N MET A 1 -3.39 19.50 24.70
CA MET A 1 -2.85 20.55 23.81
C MET A 1 -1.43 20.87 24.27
N ASN A 2 -0.45 20.20 23.76
CA ASN A 2 0.95 20.50 23.98
C ASN A 2 1.61 20.75 22.64
N GLN A 3 1.55 22.03 22.21
CA GLN A 3 2.36 22.47 21.06
C GLN A 3 3.82 22.37 21.47
N ALA A 4 4.57 21.49 20.81
CA ALA A 4 6.02 21.44 20.93
C ALA A 4 6.56 22.83 20.58
N LYS A 5 7.05 23.56 21.58
CA LYS A 5 7.65 24.88 21.45
C LYS A 5 8.89 24.76 20.56
N TYR A 6 8.75 25.18 19.32
CA TYR A 6 9.90 25.64 18.56
C TYR A 6 10.39 26.91 19.25
N LYS A 7 11.53 26.83 19.94
CA LYS A 7 12.19 28.01 20.49
C LYS A 7 12.70 28.84 19.35
N GLU A 8 12.06 29.97 19.08
CA GLU A 8 12.67 31.08 18.36
C GLU A 8 13.94 31.51 19.09
N LYS A 9 15.06 31.51 18.39
CA LYS A 9 16.26 32.25 18.75
C LYS A 9 16.67 33.08 17.55
N ASP A 10 16.76 34.35 17.85
CA ASP A 10 17.30 35.47 17.08
C ASP A 10 17.97 35.17 15.74
N GLY A 11 17.48 35.85 14.70
CA GLY A 11 18.13 36.08 13.40
C GLY A 11 18.01 34.94 12.41
N ASP A 12 17.27 35.14 11.36
CA ASP A 12 17.18 34.48 10.01
C ASP A 12 17.63 33.01 9.78
N ASN A 13 17.79 32.20 10.82
CA ASN A 13 18.06 30.78 10.70
C ASN A 13 16.91 29.95 11.31
N MET A 14 15.98 29.46 10.48
CA MET A 14 15.07 28.39 10.87
C MET A 14 15.88 27.19 11.34
N ASN A 15 15.79 26.88 12.63
CA ASN A 15 16.48 25.73 13.24
C ASN A 15 15.69 24.46 12.92
N TYR A 16 16.04 23.75 11.84
CA TYR A 16 15.40 22.49 11.42
C TYR A 16 16.42 21.35 11.39
N LEU A 17 15.94 20.13 11.62
CA LEU A 17 16.76 18.94 11.50
C LEU A 17 17.19 18.73 10.05
N LYS A 18 18.48 18.45 9.80
CA LYS A 18 19.05 18.25 8.47
C LYS A 18 19.41 16.79 8.19
N ASP A 19 19.50 15.97 9.22
CA ASP A 19 19.78 14.54 9.09
C ASP A 19 18.51 13.77 8.69
N PRO A 20 18.43 13.17 7.48
CA PRO A 20 17.22 12.46 7.03
C PRO A 20 16.82 11.31 7.93
N MET A 21 17.78 10.53 8.45
CA MET A 21 17.48 9.42 9.36
C MET A 21 16.98 9.90 10.71
N GLY A 22 17.55 10.98 11.22
CA GLY A 22 17.08 11.63 12.45
C GLY A 22 15.67 12.21 12.32
N ILE A 23 15.34 12.81 11.15
CA ILE A 23 13.98 13.32 10.86
C ILE A 23 12.96 12.17 10.86
N GLU A 24 13.26 11.08 10.15
CA GLU A 24 12.37 9.93 10.09
C GLU A 24 12.16 9.31 11.48
N LYS A 25 13.25 9.06 12.21
CA LYS A 25 13.21 8.53 13.57
C LYS A 25 12.34 9.40 14.49
N ARG A 26 12.57 10.72 14.45
CA ARG A 26 11.80 11.67 15.28
C ARG A 26 10.32 11.69 14.91
N SER A 27 9.99 11.58 13.62
CA SER A 27 8.61 11.47 13.16
C SER A 27 7.93 10.22 13.72
N PHE A 28 8.60 9.07 13.70
CA PHE A 28 8.05 7.81 14.22
C PHE A 28 7.92 7.83 15.77
N GLU A 29 8.79 8.54 16.49
CA GLU A 29 8.64 8.78 17.92
C GLU A 29 7.38 9.60 18.20
N ILE A 30 7.21 10.75 17.54
CA ILE A 30 6.03 11.63 17.68
C ILE A 30 4.74 10.86 17.37
N ILE A 31 4.73 10.11 16.25
CA ILE A 31 3.57 9.28 15.88
C ILE A 31 3.27 8.26 16.98
N GLY A 32 4.31 7.62 17.54
CA GLY A 32 4.14 6.65 18.63
C GLY A 32 3.53 7.27 19.90
N ASP A 33 3.97 8.47 20.25
CA ASP A 33 3.49 9.18 21.43
C ASP A 33 2.04 9.68 21.25
N GLU A 34 1.70 10.18 20.05
CA GLU A 34 0.41 10.79 19.75
C GLU A 34 -0.70 9.80 19.39
N MET A 35 -0.36 8.63 18.84
CA MET A 35 -1.40 7.66 18.44
C MET A 35 -2.08 6.96 19.64
N GLY A 36 -1.54 7.09 20.85
CA GLY A 36 -2.15 6.56 22.08
C GLY A 36 -2.19 5.02 22.12
N SER A 37 -3.13 4.48 22.90
CA SER A 37 -3.26 3.01 23.08
C SER A 37 -3.68 2.30 21.79
N HIS A 38 -3.13 1.11 21.56
CA HIS A 38 -3.44 0.25 20.41
C HIS A 38 -3.19 -1.22 20.77
N SER A 39 -3.74 -2.13 19.95
CA SER A 39 -3.56 -3.59 20.09
C SER A 39 -2.66 -4.19 19.00
N PHE A 40 -1.97 -3.37 18.21
CA PHE A 40 -1.10 -3.84 17.13
C PHE A 40 0.13 -4.58 17.68
N THR A 41 0.52 -5.64 17.00
CA THR A 41 1.84 -6.24 17.14
C THR A 41 2.93 -5.26 16.68
N GLU A 42 4.18 -5.53 17.02
CA GLU A 42 5.31 -4.69 16.58
C GLU A 42 5.39 -4.57 15.04
N GLU A 43 5.15 -5.65 14.32
CA GLU A 43 5.18 -5.66 12.86
C GLU A 43 4.00 -4.90 12.22
N GLU A 44 2.79 -5.08 12.76
CA GLU A 44 1.62 -4.31 12.32
C GLU A 44 1.81 -2.81 12.57
N LEU A 45 2.40 -2.47 13.71
CA LEU A 45 2.70 -1.09 14.09
C LEU A 45 3.64 -0.40 13.08
N LEU A 46 4.59 -1.12 12.48
CA LEU A 46 5.44 -0.56 11.43
C LEU A 46 4.63 -0.13 10.19
N ILE A 47 3.63 -0.90 9.81
CA ILE A 47 2.75 -0.58 8.69
C ILE A 47 1.88 0.64 9.03
N VAL A 48 1.23 0.60 10.19
CA VAL A 48 0.31 1.67 10.63
C VAL A 48 1.06 2.99 10.79
N LYS A 49 2.19 3.01 11.50
CA LYS A 49 3.01 4.22 11.68
C LYS A 49 3.50 4.79 10.34
N ARG A 50 3.90 3.94 9.39
CA ARG A 50 4.33 4.40 8.07
C ARG A 50 3.17 4.98 7.26
N THR A 51 1.97 4.43 7.40
CA THR A 51 0.77 4.99 6.80
C THR A 51 0.42 6.35 7.38
N ILE A 52 0.45 6.50 8.71
CA ILE A 52 0.27 7.78 9.40
C ILE A 52 1.36 8.79 8.99
N HIS A 53 2.62 8.37 8.95
CA HIS A 53 3.74 9.23 8.51
C HIS A 53 3.54 9.77 7.09
N THR A 54 3.02 8.94 6.18
CA THR A 54 2.78 9.31 4.79
C THR A 54 1.63 10.31 4.63
N THR A 55 0.65 10.29 5.51
CA THR A 55 -0.61 11.02 5.38
C THR A 55 -0.77 12.17 6.40
N ALA A 56 0.03 12.15 7.47
CA ALA A 56 -0.14 12.96 8.67
C ALA A 56 -1.56 12.84 9.30
N ASP A 57 -2.22 11.68 9.13
CA ASP A 57 -3.59 11.42 9.52
C ASP A 57 -3.67 10.22 10.47
N PHE A 58 -3.95 10.49 11.76
CA PHE A 58 -4.03 9.48 12.81
C PHE A 58 -5.25 8.56 12.70
N GLU A 59 -6.27 8.93 11.92
CA GLU A 59 -7.45 8.08 11.70
C GLU A 59 -7.06 6.73 11.06
N TYR A 60 -5.94 6.68 10.31
CA TYR A 60 -5.44 5.43 9.76
C TYR A 60 -5.16 4.34 10.80
N LYS A 61 -4.95 4.70 12.07
CA LYS A 61 -4.86 3.74 13.18
C LYS A 61 -6.11 2.86 13.28
N ASP A 62 -7.27 3.44 13.05
CA ASP A 62 -8.56 2.74 13.17
C ASP A 62 -9.05 2.15 11.85
N LEU A 63 -8.51 2.62 10.74
CA LEU A 63 -8.91 2.21 9.40
C LEU A 63 -8.07 1.10 8.79
N VAL A 64 -6.78 1.01 9.14
CA VAL A 64 -5.91 -0.06 8.62
C VAL A 64 -6.31 -1.39 9.24
N GLU A 65 -6.57 -2.35 8.38
CA GLU A 65 -6.88 -3.72 8.78
C GLU A 65 -5.91 -4.68 8.08
N ILE A 66 -5.28 -5.54 8.86
CA ILE A 66 -4.27 -6.50 8.42
C ILE A 66 -4.79 -7.90 8.73
N SER A 67 -4.97 -8.74 7.72
CA SER A 67 -5.37 -10.13 7.93
C SER A 67 -4.26 -10.92 8.61
N LYS A 68 -4.63 -11.90 9.42
CA LYS A 68 -3.74 -12.63 10.36
C LYS A 68 -2.42 -13.13 9.74
N THR A 69 -2.44 -13.54 8.48
CA THR A 69 -1.26 -14.11 7.79
C THR A 69 -0.60 -13.16 6.80
N ALA A 70 -1.10 -11.92 6.66
CA ALA A 70 -0.64 -11.00 5.61
C ALA A 70 0.85 -10.66 5.71
N ILE A 71 1.34 -10.35 6.91
CA ILE A 71 2.75 -9.96 7.13
C ILE A 71 3.67 -11.15 6.90
N GLU A 72 3.35 -12.31 7.46
CA GLU A 72 4.14 -13.53 7.27
C GLU A 72 4.21 -13.93 5.79
N THR A 73 3.06 -13.89 5.11
CA THR A 73 2.97 -14.14 3.66
C THR A 73 3.83 -13.15 2.87
N ALA A 74 3.75 -11.86 3.18
CA ALA A 74 4.58 -10.85 2.53
C ALA A 74 6.08 -11.11 2.72
N LYS A 75 6.51 -11.39 3.95
CA LYS A 75 7.91 -11.70 4.26
C LYS A 75 8.41 -12.92 3.49
N ASN A 76 7.61 -13.98 3.41
CA ASN A 76 7.94 -15.18 2.67
C ASN A 76 8.02 -14.93 1.14
N ILE A 77 7.14 -14.10 0.59
CA ILE A 77 7.18 -13.73 -0.83
C ILE A 77 8.42 -12.90 -1.12
N PHE A 78 8.67 -11.83 -0.35
CA PHE A 78 9.81 -10.94 -0.56
C PHE A 78 11.16 -11.62 -0.36
N SER A 79 11.27 -12.61 0.51
CA SER A 79 12.52 -13.38 0.69
C SER A 79 12.88 -14.24 -0.52
N LYS A 80 11.92 -14.52 -1.41
CA LYS A 80 12.11 -15.34 -2.64
C LYS A 80 12.12 -14.52 -3.93
N GLY A 81 11.89 -13.21 -3.81
CA GLY A 81 11.67 -12.34 -4.96
C GLY A 81 10.20 -12.30 -5.36
N ALA A 82 9.59 -11.12 -5.24
CA ALA A 82 8.18 -10.89 -5.52
C ALA A 82 7.94 -10.23 -6.87
N LYS A 83 6.89 -10.63 -7.58
CA LYS A 83 6.31 -9.86 -8.68
C LYS A 83 5.08 -9.11 -8.16
N ILE A 84 5.15 -7.77 -8.19
CA ILE A 84 4.13 -6.88 -7.64
C ILE A 84 3.42 -6.17 -8.79
N TYR A 85 2.09 -6.20 -8.80
CA TYR A 85 1.27 -5.36 -9.66
C TYR A 85 0.73 -4.16 -8.89
N THR A 86 0.74 -2.98 -9.52
CA THR A 86 0.06 -1.78 -9.02
C THR A 86 -0.93 -1.25 -10.05
N ASP A 87 -2.07 -0.75 -9.58
CA ASP A 87 -3.11 -0.17 -10.43
C ASP A 87 -2.76 1.22 -10.98
N THR A 88 -1.71 1.86 -10.46
CA THR A 88 -1.25 3.19 -10.89
C THR A 88 0.26 3.28 -10.98
N ASN A 89 0.76 4.09 -11.92
CA ASN A 89 2.18 4.46 -11.99
C ASN A 89 2.63 5.27 -10.78
N MET A 90 1.73 6.00 -10.10
CA MET A 90 2.05 6.73 -8.89
C MET A 90 2.44 5.76 -7.76
N ALA A 91 1.68 4.69 -7.54
CA ALA A 91 2.02 3.66 -6.57
C ALA A 91 3.35 2.96 -6.94
N LEU A 92 3.51 2.56 -8.22
CA LEU A 92 4.74 1.95 -8.73
C LEU A 92 5.96 2.81 -8.43
N ASN A 93 5.89 4.12 -8.70
CA ASN A 93 7.02 5.03 -8.50
C ASN A 93 7.26 5.37 -7.02
N GLY A 94 6.27 5.22 -6.16
CA GLY A 94 6.39 5.39 -4.71
C GLY A 94 7.07 4.22 -3.99
N ILE A 95 7.17 3.05 -4.63
CA ILE A 95 7.82 1.87 -4.06
C ILE A 95 9.36 2.02 -4.17
N ASN A 96 10.07 1.74 -3.07
CA ASN A 96 11.51 1.93 -2.96
C ASN A 96 12.29 0.96 -3.83
N LYS A 97 12.98 1.49 -4.85
CA LYS A 97 13.72 0.70 -5.85
C LYS A 97 14.92 -0.04 -5.25
N MET A 98 15.59 0.53 -4.24
CA MET A 98 16.72 -0.15 -3.58
C MET A 98 16.23 -1.35 -2.75
N ALA A 99 15.10 -1.21 -2.05
CA ALA A 99 14.51 -2.30 -1.29
C ALA A 99 14.01 -3.42 -2.22
N LEU A 100 13.40 -3.07 -3.36
CA LEU A 100 13.04 -4.05 -4.40
C LEU A 100 14.27 -4.82 -4.90
N ALA A 101 15.37 -4.13 -5.20
CA ALA A 101 16.60 -4.76 -5.66
C ALA A 101 17.20 -5.70 -4.61
N LYS A 102 17.21 -5.29 -3.33
CA LYS A 102 17.72 -6.14 -2.23
C LYS A 102 16.91 -7.44 -2.04
N THR A 103 15.64 -7.44 -2.40
CA THR A 103 14.75 -8.61 -2.31
C THR A 103 14.57 -9.33 -3.64
N ASN A 104 15.32 -8.97 -4.70
CA ASN A 104 15.13 -9.49 -6.06
C ASN A 104 13.67 -9.39 -6.53
N SER A 105 12.94 -8.37 -6.07
CA SER A 105 11.54 -8.14 -6.40
C SER A 105 11.39 -7.11 -7.50
N ASN A 106 10.30 -7.19 -8.25
CA ASN A 106 9.98 -6.22 -9.28
C ASN A 106 8.53 -5.73 -9.15
N VAL A 107 8.27 -4.54 -9.68
CA VAL A 107 6.94 -3.93 -9.70
C VAL A 107 6.56 -3.53 -11.10
N ILE A 108 5.31 -3.82 -11.46
CA ILE A 108 4.73 -3.55 -12.79
C ILE A 108 3.41 -2.80 -12.65
N CYS A 109 3.08 -2.03 -13.70
CA CYS A 109 1.79 -1.36 -13.87
C CYS A 109 1.45 -1.34 -15.36
N TYR A 110 0.32 -1.90 -15.73
CA TYR A 110 -0.09 -2.07 -17.13
C TYR A 110 -1.08 -1.02 -17.63
N VAL A 111 -1.54 -0.10 -16.78
CA VAL A 111 -2.64 0.85 -17.07
C VAL A 111 -2.42 1.73 -18.31
N ASN A 112 -1.17 1.96 -18.70
CA ASN A 112 -0.80 2.79 -19.86
C ASN A 112 -0.37 1.97 -21.08
N GLU A 113 -0.41 0.64 -21.03
CA GLU A 113 -0.05 -0.17 -22.20
C GLU A 113 -1.11 -0.07 -23.30
N GLU A 114 -0.67 0.02 -24.53
CA GLU A 114 -1.54 0.15 -25.70
C GLU A 114 -2.48 -1.06 -25.84
N VAL A 115 -1.98 -2.26 -25.58
CA VAL A 115 -2.79 -3.49 -25.59
C VAL A 115 -3.92 -3.43 -24.55
N VAL A 116 -3.66 -2.87 -23.36
CA VAL A 116 -4.67 -2.70 -22.33
C VAL A 116 -5.73 -1.67 -22.73
N HIS A 117 -5.31 -0.58 -23.38
CA HIS A 117 -6.26 0.41 -23.92
C HIS A 117 -7.19 -0.19 -24.99
N LYS A 118 -6.63 -1.00 -25.90
CA LYS A 118 -7.40 -1.66 -26.95
C LYS A 118 -8.38 -2.65 -26.34
N GLU A 119 -7.92 -3.51 -25.46
CA GLU A 119 -8.76 -4.51 -24.78
C GLU A 119 -9.88 -3.89 -23.95
N ALA A 120 -9.60 -2.83 -23.21
CA ALA A 120 -10.59 -2.08 -22.44
C ALA A 120 -11.71 -1.53 -23.33
N LYS A 121 -11.35 -1.00 -24.51
CA LYS A 121 -12.31 -0.46 -25.47
C LYS A 121 -13.14 -1.58 -26.10
N GLU A 122 -12.52 -2.67 -26.52
CA GLU A 122 -13.22 -3.82 -27.14
C GLU A 122 -14.21 -4.48 -26.18
N LYS A 123 -13.85 -4.61 -24.90
CA LYS A 123 -14.69 -5.21 -23.86
C LYS A 123 -15.65 -4.23 -23.18
N SER A 124 -15.60 -2.93 -23.52
CA SER A 124 -16.37 -1.88 -22.86
C SER A 124 -16.19 -1.85 -21.33
N ILE A 125 -14.94 -2.06 -20.86
CA ILE A 125 -14.55 -2.02 -19.44
C ILE A 125 -13.53 -0.90 -19.19
N THR A 126 -13.23 -0.62 -17.92
CA THR A 126 -12.20 0.38 -17.61
C THR A 126 -10.78 -0.16 -17.93
N ARG A 127 -9.84 0.74 -18.24
CA ARG A 127 -8.43 0.36 -18.44
C ARG A 127 -7.85 -0.38 -17.22
N SER A 128 -8.24 0.04 -16.02
CA SER A 128 -7.79 -0.60 -14.79
C SER A 128 -8.32 -2.03 -14.63
N MET A 129 -9.53 -2.33 -15.13
CA MET A 129 -10.05 -3.70 -15.20
C MET A 129 -9.26 -4.55 -16.21
N ALA A 130 -9.02 -4.05 -17.41
CA ALA A 130 -8.20 -4.75 -18.39
C ALA A 130 -6.75 -4.97 -17.92
N ALA A 131 -6.18 -3.97 -17.23
CA ALA A 131 -4.84 -4.07 -16.65
C ALA A 131 -4.73 -5.16 -15.59
N VAL A 132 -5.73 -5.32 -14.71
CA VAL A 132 -5.72 -6.39 -13.70
C VAL A 132 -5.94 -7.77 -14.34
N GLU A 133 -6.77 -7.89 -15.37
CA GLU A 133 -6.92 -9.13 -16.14
C GLU A 133 -5.57 -9.57 -16.74
N LYS A 134 -4.84 -8.64 -17.36
CA LYS A 134 -3.50 -8.88 -17.86
C LYS A 134 -2.54 -9.34 -16.76
N ALA A 135 -2.57 -8.64 -15.60
CA ALA A 135 -1.72 -8.98 -14.46
C ALA A 135 -1.99 -10.39 -13.91
N CYS A 136 -3.25 -10.85 -13.93
CA CYS A 136 -3.60 -12.21 -13.50
C CYS A 136 -2.96 -13.29 -14.37
N ASN A 137 -2.73 -13.00 -15.67
CA ASN A 137 -2.07 -13.93 -16.60
C ASN A 137 -0.53 -13.93 -16.46
N ASP A 138 0.03 -13.07 -15.65
CA ASP A 138 1.47 -12.77 -15.60
C ASP A 138 2.16 -13.31 -14.32
N ASN A 139 1.53 -14.24 -13.60
CA ASN A 139 2.03 -14.84 -12.37
C ASN A 139 2.44 -13.80 -11.30
N VAL A 140 1.60 -12.80 -11.08
CA VAL A 140 1.80 -11.77 -10.07
C VAL A 140 1.53 -12.35 -8.68
N ASP A 141 2.42 -12.08 -7.74
CA ASP A 141 2.31 -12.53 -6.35
C ASP A 141 1.45 -11.59 -5.49
N ILE A 142 1.69 -10.28 -5.64
CA ILE A 142 1.08 -9.23 -4.81
C ILE A 142 0.33 -8.24 -5.69
N PHE A 143 -0.96 -8.07 -5.45
CA PHE A 143 -1.81 -7.09 -6.12
C PHE A 143 -2.03 -5.88 -5.22
N VAL A 144 -1.73 -4.68 -5.72
CA VAL A 144 -1.76 -3.42 -4.96
C VAL A 144 -2.70 -2.43 -5.65
N PHE A 145 -3.74 -2.02 -4.94
CA PHE A 145 -4.76 -1.09 -5.44
C PHE A 145 -4.74 0.19 -4.61
N GLY A 146 -4.35 1.30 -5.22
CA GLY A 146 -4.32 2.62 -4.60
C GLY A 146 -5.39 3.58 -5.12
N ASN A 147 -5.96 3.32 -6.30
CA ASN A 147 -6.86 4.27 -6.94
C ASN A 147 -8.12 3.67 -7.56
N ALA A 148 -8.06 2.50 -8.17
CA ALA A 148 -9.12 1.98 -9.03
C ALA A 148 -10.01 0.94 -8.32
N PRO A 149 -11.17 1.33 -7.73
CA PRO A 149 -12.12 0.39 -7.16
C PRO A 149 -12.59 -0.67 -8.16
N THR A 150 -12.77 -0.28 -9.42
CA THR A 150 -13.21 -1.19 -10.49
C THR A 150 -12.21 -2.32 -10.75
N ALA A 151 -10.91 -2.05 -10.64
CA ALA A 151 -9.88 -3.08 -10.77
C ALA A 151 -9.89 -4.06 -9.58
N LEU A 152 -10.14 -3.57 -8.37
CA LEU A 152 -10.27 -4.43 -7.19
C LEU A 152 -11.53 -5.31 -7.26
N PHE A 153 -12.67 -4.75 -7.68
CA PHE A 153 -13.87 -5.56 -7.96
C PHE A 153 -13.57 -6.64 -8.99
N ARG A 154 -12.90 -6.27 -10.10
CA ARG A 154 -12.57 -7.24 -11.15
C ARG A 154 -11.64 -8.35 -10.66
N LEU A 155 -10.64 -8.03 -9.84
CA LEU A 155 -9.80 -9.07 -9.21
C LEU A 155 -10.64 -10.03 -8.36
N LYS A 156 -11.56 -9.50 -7.54
CA LYS A 156 -12.45 -10.33 -6.69
C LYS A 156 -13.32 -11.27 -7.53
N GLU A 157 -13.84 -10.80 -8.68
CA GLU A 157 -14.57 -11.64 -9.63
C GLU A 157 -13.68 -12.76 -10.17
N LEU A 158 -12.49 -12.42 -10.67
CA LEU A 158 -11.54 -13.39 -11.22
C LEU A 158 -11.10 -14.45 -10.20
N ILE A 159 -10.96 -14.08 -8.93
CA ILE A 159 -10.66 -15.01 -7.84
C ILE A 159 -11.85 -15.98 -7.65
N LYS A 160 -13.08 -15.46 -7.58
CA LYS A 160 -14.30 -16.28 -7.44
C LYS A 160 -14.52 -17.22 -8.64
N GLU A 161 -14.12 -16.80 -9.83
CA GLU A 161 -14.13 -17.59 -11.07
C GLU A 161 -12.98 -18.64 -11.12
N GLY A 162 -12.06 -18.65 -10.17
CA GLY A 162 -10.88 -19.53 -10.17
C GLY A 162 -9.81 -19.14 -11.22
N ARG A 163 -9.88 -17.93 -11.75
CA ARG A 163 -8.98 -17.40 -12.80
C ARG A 163 -7.82 -16.55 -12.27
N ALA A 164 -7.84 -16.23 -10.98
CA ALA A 164 -6.75 -15.53 -10.30
C ALA A 164 -6.52 -16.13 -8.91
N ASN A 165 -5.25 -16.21 -8.51
CA ASN A 165 -4.86 -16.70 -7.19
C ASN A 165 -3.69 -15.88 -6.64
N PRO A 166 -3.91 -14.59 -6.29
CA PRO A 166 -2.88 -13.76 -5.69
C PRO A 166 -2.48 -14.31 -4.32
N LYS A 167 -1.22 -14.12 -3.95
CA LYS A 167 -0.73 -14.52 -2.62
C LYS A 167 -1.01 -13.47 -1.56
N LEU A 168 -1.11 -12.20 -1.96
CA LEU A 168 -1.41 -11.07 -1.08
C LEU A 168 -2.12 -9.96 -1.86
N ILE A 169 -3.11 -9.32 -1.22
CA ILE A 169 -3.80 -8.16 -1.77
C ILE A 169 -3.61 -6.97 -0.84
N ILE A 170 -3.14 -5.83 -1.37
CA ILE A 170 -3.15 -4.53 -0.69
C ILE A 170 -4.29 -3.70 -1.29
N ALA A 171 -5.37 -3.58 -0.53
CA ALA A 171 -6.65 -3.02 -0.97
C ALA A 171 -6.89 -1.66 -0.32
N VAL A 172 -6.37 -0.59 -0.93
CA VAL A 172 -6.46 0.77 -0.41
C VAL A 172 -6.89 1.81 -1.46
N PRO A 173 -7.81 1.49 -2.42
CA PRO A 173 -8.28 2.50 -3.34
C PRO A 173 -8.99 3.63 -2.59
N VAL A 174 -8.69 4.89 -2.97
CA VAL A 174 -9.32 6.09 -2.45
C VAL A 174 -10.49 6.51 -3.34
N GLY A 175 -11.56 7.03 -2.77
CA GLY A 175 -12.61 7.64 -3.57
C GLY A 175 -14.00 7.60 -2.94
N PHE A 176 -14.99 8.08 -3.74
CA PHE A 176 -16.38 8.25 -3.31
C PHE A 176 -17.33 7.25 -3.97
N VAL A 177 -16.97 6.67 -5.11
CA VAL A 177 -17.79 5.74 -5.87
C VAL A 177 -17.12 4.39 -5.90
N GLY A 178 -17.67 3.43 -5.16
CA GLY A 178 -17.17 2.06 -5.12
C GLY A 178 -15.89 1.85 -4.32
N ALA A 179 -15.23 2.90 -3.77
CA ALA A 179 -13.97 2.74 -3.07
C ALA A 179 -14.11 2.01 -1.73
N ALA A 180 -15.13 2.37 -0.93
CA ALA A 180 -15.42 1.66 0.31
C ALA A 180 -15.90 0.23 0.02
N GLU A 181 -16.86 0.10 -0.87
CA GLU A 181 -17.52 -1.16 -1.22
C GLU A 181 -16.55 -2.18 -1.84
N SER A 182 -15.59 -1.73 -2.64
CA SER A 182 -14.58 -2.62 -3.23
C SER A 182 -13.69 -3.30 -2.17
N LYS A 183 -13.52 -2.67 -1.02
CA LYS A 183 -12.68 -3.15 0.09
C LYS A 183 -13.44 -3.98 1.13
N GLU A 184 -14.76 -4.06 1.03
CA GLU A 184 -15.56 -4.90 1.91
C GLU A 184 -15.41 -6.38 1.58
N ASN A 185 -15.70 -7.24 2.55
CA ASN A 185 -15.74 -8.69 2.40
C ASN A 185 -14.44 -9.29 1.80
N MET A 186 -13.27 -8.73 2.13
CA MET A 186 -11.98 -9.27 1.69
C MET A 186 -11.70 -10.64 2.30
N GLU A 187 -12.22 -10.92 3.48
CA GLU A 187 -12.12 -12.18 4.21
C GLU A 187 -12.75 -13.36 3.47
N GLU A 188 -13.79 -13.13 2.64
CA GLU A 188 -14.45 -14.17 1.84
C GLU A 188 -13.53 -14.75 0.74
N LEU A 189 -12.48 -14.03 0.36
CA LEU A 189 -11.56 -14.47 -0.69
C LEU A 189 -10.59 -15.56 -0.25
N ASN A 190 -10.44 -15.79 1.05
CA ASN A 190 -9.45 -16.70 1.63
C ASN A 190 -8.00 -16.40 1.19
N ILE A 191 -7.71 -15.14 0.89
CA ILE A 191 -6.39 -14.64 0.48
C ILE A 191 -5.95 -13.61 1.51
N PRO A 192 -4.68 -13.65 1.96
CA PRO A 192 -4.14 -12.63 2.85
C PRO A 192 -4.30 -11.22 2.26
N TYR A 193 -4.69 -10.26 3.10
CA TYR A 193 -4.89 -8.89 2.66
C TYR A 193 -4.48 -7.85 3.70
N ILE A 194 -4.20 -6.63 3.22
CA ILE A 194 -4.13 -5.41 4.00
C ILE A 194 -5.07 -4.41 3.34
N ARG A 195 -6.03 -3.86 4.11
CA ARG A 195 -6.97 -2.86 3.59
C ARG A 195 -7.03 -1.61 4.46
N VAL A 196 -7.49 -0.52 3.88
CA VAL A 196 -7.95 0.68 4.59
C VAL A 196 -9.46 0.77 4.47
N LYS A 197 -10.18 0.70 5.57
CA LYS A 197 -11.66 0.77 5.60
C LYS A 197 -12.18 2.10 5.06
N GLY A 198 -13.40 2.09 4.52
CA GLY A 198 -14.08 3.28 4.06
C GLY A 198 -13.44 3.92 2.82
N ARG A 199 -13.54 5.25 2.69
CA ARG A 199 -13.18 6.00 1.48
C ARG A 199 -11.71 6.40 1.39
N LYS A 200 -10.98 6.42 2.52
CA LYS A 200 -9.56 6.78 2.57
C LYS A 200 -8.67 5.71 1.94
N GLY A 201 -7.48 6.12 1.54
CA GLY A 201 -6.49 5.30 0.84
C GLY A 201 -5.65 6.15 -0.08
N GLY A 202 -5.24 5.58 -1.21
CA GLY A 202 -4.52 6.30 -2.26
C GLY A 202 -3.21 5.63 -2.66
N SER A 203 -2.67 6.01 -3.81
CA SER A 203 -1.43 5.45 -4.35
C SER A 203 -0.22 5.63 -3.42
N THR A 204 -0.16 6.74 -2.68
CA THR A 204 0.89 7.00 -1.68
C THR A 204 0.76 6.07 -0.48
N VAL A 205 -0.47 5.84 0.00
CA VAL A 205 -0.78 4.87 1.06
C VAL A 205 -0.42 3.45 0.61
N ALA A 206 -0.80 3.07 -0.61
CA ALA A 206 -0.46 1.77 -1.19
C ALA A 206 1.06 1.54 -1.22
N ALA A 207 1.82 2.51 -1.74
CA ALA A 207 3.27 2.46 -1.78
C ALA A 207 3.90 2.41 -0.37
N SER A 208 3.35 3.15 0.60
CA SER A 208 3.84 3.17 1.98
C SER A 208 3.71 1.82 2.66
N ILE A 209 2.59 1.11 2.44
CA ILE A 209 2.36 -0.24 2.98
C ILE A 209 3.34 -1.24 2.35
N VAL A 210 3.51 -1.21 1.00
CA VAL A 210 4.50 -2.07 0.32
C VAL A 210 5.90 -1.80 0.85
N ASN A 211 6.29 -0.53 1.02
CA ASN A 211 7.58 -0.16 1.56
C ASN A 211 7.78 -0.64 3.00
N ALA A 212 6.74 -0.56 3.86
CA ALA A 212 6.81 -1.09 5.21
C ALA A 212 7.12 -2.59 5.21
N LEU A 213 6.42 -3.37 4.39
CA LEU A 213 6.64 -4.81 4.25
C LEU A 213 8.01 -5.15 3.66
N LEU A 214 8.47 -4.41 2.62
CA LEU A 214 9.80 -4.58 2.05
C LEU A 214 10.92 -4.34 3.08
N TYR A 215 10.78 -3.31 3.92
CA TYR A 215 11.79 -2.98 4.93
C TYR A 215 11.89 -3.99 6.07
N MET A 216 10.89 -4.86 6.26
CA MET A 216 10.98 -5.97 7.21
C MET A 216 11.94 -7.07 6.72
N VAL A 217 12.17 -7.18 5.38
CA VAL A 217 13.00 -8.20 4.75
C VAL A 217 14.32 -7.62 4.23
N ALA A 218 14.24 -6.48 3.55
CA ALA A 218 15.40 -5.76 3.07
C ALA A 218 16.02 -4.95 4.21
N SER A 219 17.04 -5.48 4.89
CA SER A 219 17.79 -4.67 5.87
C SER A 219 18.18 -3.32 5.27
N ARG A 220 17.85 -2.26 5.98
CA ARG A 220 18.22 -0.87 5.60
C ARG A 220 19.71 -0.65 5.68
#